data_ba9216c974537baba7c2fb9bbaef5b98
#
_entry.id   ba9216c974537baba7c2fb9bbaef5b98
#
_cell.length_a   1.000
_cell.length_b   1.000
_cell.length_c   1.000
_cell.angle_alpha   90.00
_cell.angle_beta   90.00
_cell.angle_gamma   90.00
#
_symmetry.space_group_name_H-M   'P 1'
#
loop_
_entity.id
_entity.type
_entity.pdbx_description
1 polymer ?
#
loop_
_entity_poly.entity_id
_entity_poly.type
_entity_poly.pdbx_seq_one_letter_code
_entity_poly.pdbx_strand_id
1 'polypeptide(L)'
;MADSMLKVENINVYYGNIHAVKDISFEVHQGEIVTLIGANGAGKSTLMRTISGLVKAQSGSILWNGQEILGKPIDQIVASGIAMSPEGRRVFADLTVLENLKIGAYLRKDKAETEKDLQWVFKLFPRLEERSWQSAGTLSGG
;
A
#
# COMPACT_ATOMS: atom_id res chain seq x y z
N MET A 1 -4.46 -17.51 -20.70
CA MET A 1 -5.01 -16.59 -19.69
C MET A 1 -3.88 -16.04 -18.84
N ALA A 2 -3.88 -14.74 -18.61
CA ALA A 2 -2.92 -14.16 -17.68
C ALA A 2 -3.27 -14.59 -16.26
N ASP A 3 -2.27 -15.06 -15.51
CA ASP A 3 -2.45 -15.39 -14.10
C ASP A 3 -2.75 -14.12 -13.31
N SER A 4 -3.58 -14.23 -12.28
CA SER A 4 -3.87 -13.10 -11.42
C SER A 4 -2.63 -12.72 -10.61
N MET A 5 -2.32 -11.42 -10.59
CA MET A 5 -1.22 -10.89 -9.80
C MET A 5 -1.59 -10.88 -8.30
N LEU A 6 -2.77 -10.41 -7.99
CA LEU A 6 -3.34 -10.42 -6.64
C LEU A 6 -4.65 -11.21 -6.67
N LYS A 7 -4.78 -12.18 -5.78
CA LYS A 7 -6.01 -12.95 -5.63
C LYS A 7 -6.45 -12.95 -4.18
N VAL A 8 -7.61 -12.36 -3.94
CA VAL A 8 -8.24 -12.31 -2.62
C VAL A 8 -9.42 -13.27 -2.62
N GLU A 9 -9.42 -14.21 -1.68
CA GLU A 9 -10.43 -15.27 -1.62
C GLU A 9 -11.06 -15.35 -0.24
N ASN A 10 -12.37 -15.18 -0.20
CA ASN A 10 -13.23 -15.42 0.98
C ASN A 10 -12.71 -14.76 2.26
N ILE A 11 -12.25 -13.51 2.15
CA ILE A 11 -11.70 -12.77 3.29
C ILE A 11 -12.81 -12.34 4.23
N ASN A 12 -12.63 -12.68 5.50
CA ASN A 12 -13.46 -12.26 6.61
C ASN A 12 -12.61 -11.59 7.67
N VAL A 13 -12.98 -10.39 8.05
CA VAL A 13 -12.30 -9.61 9.08
C VAL A 13 -13.28 -9.17 10.14
N TYR A 14 -12.90 -9.34 11.39
CA TYR A 14 -13.68 -8.93 12.56
C TYR A 14 -12.89 -7.96 13.42
N TYR A 15 -13.58 -6.95 13.93
CA TYR A 15 -13.12 -6.13 15.05
C TYR A 15 -14.01 -6.46 16.26
N GLY A 16 -13.50 -7.33 17.16
CA GLY A 16 -14.33 -7.87 18.23
C GLY A 16 -15.54 -8.62 17.67
N ASN A 17 -16.75 -8.13 17.94
CA ASN A 17 -18.00 -8.72 17.44
C ASN A 17 -18.45 -8.10 16.11
N ILE A 18 -17.74 -7.13 15.58
CA ILE A 18 -18.11 -6.46 14.33
C ILE A 18 -17.47 -7.18 13.15
N HIS A 19 -18.32 -7.70 12.25
CA HIS A 19 -17.89 -8.31 10.99
C HIS A 19 -17.60 -7.22 9.96
N ALA A 20 -16.38 -6.70 9.93
CA ALA A 20 -15.99 -5.55 9.12
C ALA A 20 -15.85 -5.88 7.63
N VAL A 21 -15.33 -7.05 7.29
CA VAL A 21 -15.23 -7.56 5.90
C VAL A 21 -15.91 -8.91 5.85
N LYS A 22 -16.86 -9.07 4.93
CA LYS A 22 -17.73 -10.24 4.84
C LYS A 22 -17.52 -10.97 3.54
N ASP A 23 -16.78 -12.08 3.60
CA ASP A 23 -16.62 -13.05 2.51
C ASP A 23 -16.29 -12.38 1.16
N ILE A 24 -15.26 -11.55 1.14
CA ILE A 24 -14.88 -10.79 -0.05
C ILE A 24 -13.87 -11.56 -0.88
N SER A 25 -14.15 -11.65 -2.18
CA SER A 25 -13.25 -12.27 -3.16
C SER A 25 -13.14 -11.38 -4.40
N PHE A 26 -11.92 -11.20 -4.91
CA PHE A 26 -11.66 -10.54 -6.18
C PHE A 26 -10.24 -10.84 -6.64
N GLU A 27 -9.97 -10.51 -7.91
CA GLU A 27 -8.66 -10.66 -8.51
C GLU A 27 -8.22 -9.36 -9.17
N VAL A 28 -6.91 -9.14 -9.21
CA VAL A 28 -6.28 -8.05 -9.96
C VAL A 28 -5.22 -8.67 -10.86
N HIS A 29 -5.32 -8.45 -12.15
CA HIS A 29 -4.33 -8.89 -13.12
C HIS A 29 -3.29 -7.80 -13.38
N GLN A 30 -2.16 -8.19 -13.94
CA GLN A 30 -1.12 -7.22 -14.28
C GLN A 30 -1.65 -6.15 -15.24
N GLY A 31 -1.39 -4.88 -14.91
CA GLY A 31 -1.83 -3.76 -15.72
C GLY A 31 -3.28 -3.31 -15.47
N GLU A 32 -4.00 -3.96 -14.57
CA GLU A 32 -5.37 -3.58 -14.23
C GLU A 32 -5.45 -2.55 -13.11
N ILE A 33 -6.51 -1.75 -13.18
CA ILE A 33 -6.96 -0.91 -12.08
C ILE A 33 -8.30 -1.46 -11.60
N VAL A 34 -8.35 -1.90 -10.36
CA VAL A 34 -9.57 -2.42 -9.73
C VAL A 34 -10.05 -1.44 -8.66
N THR A 35 -11.32 -1.10 -8.69
CA THR A 35 -11.93 -0.16 -7.76
C THR A 35 -12.88 -0.89 -6.80
N LEU A 36 -12.73 -0.62 -5.51
CA LEU A 36 -13.66 -1.08 -4.48
C LEU A 36 -14.69 0.02 -4.22
N ILE A 37 -15.96 -0.31 -4.42
CA ILE A 37 -17.08 0.62 -4.26
C ILE A 37 -17.91 0.19 -3.06
N GLY A 38 -18.25 1.13 -2.22
CA GLY A 38 -19.10 0.90 -1.07
C GLY A 38 -19.26 2.15 -0.22
N ALA A 39 -20.28 2.16 0.63
CA ALA A 39 -20.48 3.24 1.60
C ALA A 39 -19.39 3.27 2.65
N ASN A 40 -19.24 4.38 3.37
CA ASN A 40 -18.37 4.48 4.53
C ASN A 40 -18.78 3.42 5.56
N GLY A 41 -17.79 2.67 6.07
CA GLY A 41 -18.06 1.56 6.99
C GLY A 41 -18.34 0.21 6.30
N ALA A 42 -18.29 0.14 4.97
CA ALA A 42 -18.47 -1.12 4.23
C ALA A 42 -17.23 -2.04 4.24
N GLY A 43 -16.14 -1.64 4.93
CA GLY A 43 -14.94 -2.45 5.06
C GLY A 43 -13.84 -2.20 4.03
N LYS A 44 -13.97 -1.19 3.18
CA LYS A 44 -12.98 -0.87 2.13
C LYS A 44 -11.57 -0.65 2.71
N SER A 45 -11.44 0.26 3.67
CA SER A 45 -10.16 0.56 4.31
C SER A 45 -9.63 -0.63 5.10
N THR A 46 -10.50 -1.39 5.75
CA THR A 46 -10.13 -2.61 6.47
C THR A 46 -9.55 -3.65 5.52
N LEU A 47 -10.16 -3.82 4.36
CA LEU A 47 -9.68 -4.76 3.34
C LEU A 47 -8.29 -4.35 2.82
N MET A 48 -8.08 -3.06 2.54
CA MET A 48 -6.79 -2.54 2.11
C MET A 48 -5.71 -2.75 3.18
N ARG A 49 -6.04 -2.52 4.44
CA ARG A 49 -5.14 -2.79 5.58
C ARG A 49 -4.85 -4.27 5.76
N THR A 50 -5.81 -5.13 5.46
CA THR A 50 -5.63 -6.59 5.52
C THR A 50 -4.66 -7.06 4.44
N ILE A 51 -4.79 -6.55 3.21
CA ILE A 51 -3.88 -6.87 2.10
C ILE A 51 -2.46 -6.40 2.43
N SER A 52 -2.29 -5.22 3.03
CA SER A 52 -0.98 -4.69 3.39
C SER A 52 -0.39 -5.26 4.69
N GLY A 53 -1.11 -6.12 5.39
CA GLY A 53 -0.62 -6.80 6.61
C GLY A 53 -0.85 -6.05 7.91
N LEU A 54 -1.52 -4.90 7.88
CA LEU A 54 -1.80 -4.10 9.09
C LEU A 54 -2.93 -4.69 9.94
N VAL A 55 -3.83 -5.44 9.33
CA VAL A 55 -4.98 -6.08 9.98
C VAL A 55 -4.97 -7.56 9.65
N LYS A 56 -5.29 -8.40 10.62
CA LYS A 56 -5.38 -9.84 10.42
C LYS A 56 -6.79 -10.25 10.00
N ALA A 57 -6.90 -11.09 8.98
CA ALA A 57 -8.15 -11.73 8.64
C ALA A 57 -8.42 -12.93 9.57
N GLN A 58 -9.70 -13.18 9.85
CA GLN A 58 -10.09 -14.39 10.58
C GLN A 58 -10.03 -15.62 9.69
N SER A 59 -10.37 -15.47 8.42
CA SER A 59 -10.37 -16.53 7.43
C SER A 59 -10.16 -15.99 6.03
N GLY A 60 -9.85 -16.86 5.10
CA GLY A 60 -9.63 -16.55 3.71
C GLY A 60 -8.17 -16.69 3.29
N SER A 61 -7.87 -16.22 2.09
CA SER A 61 -6.55 -16.33 1.49
C SER A 61 -6.26 -15.08 0.66
N ILE A 62 -5.00 -14.63 0.67
CA ILE A 62 -4.52 -13.56 -0.21
C ILE A 62 -3.25 -14.07 -0.87
N LEU A 63 -3.32 -14.27 -2.20
CA LEU A 63 -2.19 -14.69 -3.00
C LEU A 63 -1.61 -13.51 -3.77
N TRP A 64 -0.32 -13.33 -3.66
CA TRP A 64 0.46 -12.37 -4.44
C TRP A 64 1.43 -13.13 -5.33
N ASN A 65 1.23 -13.03 -6.64
CA ASN A 65 1.98 -13.81 -7.62
C ASN A 65 2.04 -15.32 -7.27
N GLY A 66 0.90 -15.86 -6.85
CA GLY A 66 0.76 -17.28 -6.49
C GLY A 66 1.23 -17.66 -5.09
N GLN A 67 1.76 -16.72 -4.32
CA GLN A 67 2.24 -16.98 -2.96
C GLN A 67 1.31 -16.40 -1.91
N GLU A 68 0.99 -17.18 -0.89
CA GLU A 68 0.16 -16.73 0.23
C GLU A 68 0.90 -15.65 1.02
N ILE A 69 0.27 -14.48 1.16
CA ILE A 69 0.82 -13.37 1.95
C ILE A 69 0.04 -13.08 3.23
N LEU A 70 -1.13 -13.69 3.39
CA LEU A 70 -1.93 -13.51 4.60
C LEU A 70 -1.16 -14.03 5.81
N GLY A 71 -1.02 -13.19 6.83
CA GLY A 71 -0.26 -13.51 8.04
C GLY A 71 1.25 -13.29 7.96
N LYS A 72 1.79 -12.89 6.82
CA LYS A 72 3.20 -12.50 6.72
C LYS A 72 3.46 -11.14 7.38
N PRO A 73 4.68 -10.90 7.90
CA PRO A 73 5.08 -9.59 8.41
C PRO A 73 4.96 -8.50 7.34
N ILE A 74 4.65 -7.28 7.77
CA ILE A 74 4.45 -6.13 6.87
C ILE A 74 5.68 -5.87 6.00
N ASP A 75 6.87 -5.95 6.56
CA ASP A 75 8.12 -5.71 5.83
C ASP A 75 8.32 -6.71 4.69
N GLN A 76 7.92 -7.97 4.87
CA GLN A 76 7.97 -8.97 3.81
C GLN A 76 6.95 -8.69 2.71
N ILE A 77 5.75 -8.23 3.07
CA ILE A 77 4.71 -7.85 2.10
C ILE A 77 5.18 -6.65 1.26
N VAL A 78 5.74 -5.63 1.90
CA VAL A 78 6.29 -4.46 1.20
C VAL A 78 7.46 -4.86 0.30
N ALA A 79 8.36 -5.70 0.79
CA ALA A 79 9.50 -6.19 -0.01
C ALA A 79 9.06 -7.00 -1.24
N SER A 80 7.88 -7.63 -1.19
CA SER A 80 7.32 -8.37 -2.33
C SER A 80 6.75 -7.49 -3.44
N GLY A 81 6.61 -6.18 -3.20
CA GLY A 81 6.15 -5.21 -4.18
C GLY A 81 4.75 -4.64 -3.93
N ILE A 82 4.18 -4.84 -2.76
CA ILE A 82 2.89 -4.26 -2.38
C ILE A 82 3.12 -3.01 -1.53
N ALA A 83 2.55 -1.89 -1.98
CA ALA A 83 2.57 -0.64 -1.22
C ALA A 83 1.15 -0.10 -1.05
N MET A 84 0.93 0.62 0.04
CA MET A 84 -0.35 1.25 0.32
C MET A 84 -0.16 2.74 0.57
N SER A 85 -1.00 3.55 -0.05
CA SER A 85 -1.12 4.98 0.26
C SER A 85 -2.30 5.15 1.23
N PRO A 86 -2.05 5.41 2.52
CA PRO A 86 -3.12 5.52 3.50
C PRO A 86 -3.86 6.86 3.43
N GLU A 87 -5.04 6.91 4.00
CA GLU A 87 -5.75 8.17 4.21
C GLU A 87 -5.03 9.05 5.25
N GLY A 88 -5.19 10.37 5.13
CA GLY A 88 -4.85 11.32 6.19
C GLY A 88 -3.37 11.63 6.33
N ARG A 89 -2.69 12.02 5.26
CA ARG A 89 -1.33 12.58 5.34
C ARG A 89 -0.40 11.84 6.31
N ARG A 90 -0.12 10.59 6.06
CA ARG A 90 0.72 9.74 6.91
C ARG A 90 2.21 9.93 6.60
N VAL A 91 2.63 11.19 6.42
CA VAL A 91 4.04 11.56 6.26
C VAL A 91 4.70 11.79 7.62
N PHE A 92 6.02 11.68 7.65
CA PHE A 92 6.81 12.10 8.81
C PHE A 92 6.96 13.63 8.75
N ALA A 93 6.12 14.32 9.49
CA ALA A 93 5.94 15.78 9.40
C ALA A 93 7.21 16.58 9.69
N ASP A 94 8.04 16.10 10.60
CA ASP A 94 9.28 16.76 11.02
C ASP A 94 10.47 16.46 10.10
N LEU A 95 10.32 15.50 9.19
CA LEU A 95 11.33 15.18 8.20
C LEU A 95 11.07 15.96 6.91
N THR A 96 12.12 16.16 6.13
CA THR A 96 12.00 16.81 4.82
C THR A 96 11.23 15.93 3.83
N VAL A 97 10.77 16.53 2.74
CA VAL A 97 10.16 15.80 1.62
C VAL A 97 11.12 14.73 1.10
N LEU A 98 12.40 15.09 0.89
CA LEU A 98 13.42 14.13 0.42
C LEU A 98 13.62 12.97 1.39
N GLU A 99 13.69 13.24 2.68
CA GLU A 99 13.83 12.19 3.70
C GLU A 99 12.63 11.24 3.71
N ASN A 100 11.41 11.77 3.59
CA ASN A 100 10.20 10.94 3.47
C ASN A 100 10.27 10.02 2.24
N LEU A 101 10.68 10.54 1.09
CA LEU A 101 10.83 9.74 -0.13
C LEU A 101 11.88 8.64 0.05
N LYS A 102 13.01 8.96 0.67
CA LYS A 102 14.07 7.96 0.94
C LYS A 102 13.63 6.87 1.89
N ILE A 103 12.82 7.19 2.91
CA ILE A 103 12.26 6.19 3.81
C ILE A 103 11.40 5.18 3.05
N GLY A 104 10.67 5.60 2.04
CA GLY A 104 9.88 4.70 1.20
C GLY A 104 10.69 3.60 0.51
N ALA A 105 11.99 3.80 0.37
CA ALA A 105 12.90 2.86 -0.26
C ALA A 105 13.85 2.15 0.73
N TYR A 106 13.59 2.23 2.04
CA TYR A 106 14.55 1.77 3.05
C TYR A 106 14.86 0.26 2.98
N LEU A 107 13.93 -0.55 2.49
CA LEU A 107 14.15 -1.98 2.31
C LEU A 107 14.99 -2.32 1.07
N ARG A 108 15.21 -1.37 0.17
CA ARG A 108 15.94 -1.58 -1.07
C ARG A 108 17.44 -1.43 -0.83
N LYS A 109 18.21 -2.32 -1.49
CA LYS A 109 19.69 -2.35 -1.39
C LYS A 109 20.36 -1.79 -2.64
N ASP A 110 19.64 -1.66 -3.73
CA ASP A 110 20.10 -1.22 -5.04
C ASP A 110 20.08 0.31 -5.16
N LYS A 111 21.09 0.96 -4.63
CA LYS A 111 21.17 2.43 -4.55
C LYS A 111 21.02 3.12 -5.92
N ALA A 112 21.63 2.57 -6.97
CA ALA A 112 21.55 3.15 -8.30
C ALA A 112 20.12 3.15 -8.86
N GLU A 113 19.39 2.06 -8.72
CA GLU A 113 17.99 1.98 -9.15
C GLU A 113 17.07 2.84 -8.28
N THR A 114 17.35 2.91 -6.99
CA THR A 114 16.61 3.79 -6.07
C THR A 114 16.75 5.26 -6.47
N GLU A 115 17.97 5.68 -6.86
CA GLU A 115 18.19 7.04 -7.34
C GLU A 115 17.46 7.32 -8.65
N LYS A 116 17.43 6.38 -9.59
CA LYS A 116 16.66 6.49 -10.82
C LYS A 116 15.17 6.65 -10.54
N ASP A 117 14.65 5.87 -9.60
CA ASP A 117 13.25 5.94 -9.21
C ASP A 117 12.91 7.27 -8.54
N LEU A 118 13.84 7.82 -7.73
CA LEU A 118 13.67 9.14 -7.14
C LEU A 118 13.57 10.23 -8.24
N GLN A 119 14.44 10.17 -9.25
CA GLN A 119 14.39 11.10 -10.37
C GLN A 119 13.09 10.96 -11.17
N TRP A 120 12.60 9.73 -11.34
CA TRP A 120 11.32 9.48 -11.99
C TRP A 120 10.15 10.06 -11.19
N VAL A 121 10.15 9.92 -9.86
CA VAL A 121 9.15 10.53 -8.98
C VAL A 121 9.16 12.06 -9.12
N PHE A 122 10.33 12.67 -9.17
CA PHE A 122 10.46 14.12 -9.37
C PHE A 122 9.93 14.59 -10.74
N LYS A 123 10.06 13.76 -11.78
CA LYS A 123 9.44 14.06 -13.08
C LYS A 123 7.92 14.02 -13.02
N LEU A 124 7.36 13.06 -12.29
CA LEU A 124 5.93 12.94 -12.10
C LEU A 124 5.37 14.05 -11.20
N PHE A 125 6.14 14.45 -10.20
CA PHE A 125 5.73 15.42 -9.20
C PHE A 125 6.82 16.49 -9.03
N PRO A 126 6.93 17.44 -9.98
CA PRO A 126 8.01 18.45 -9.93
C PRO A 126 8.03 19.29 -8.66
N ARG A 127 6.88 19.49 -8.03
CA ARG A 127 6.76 20.25 -6.77
C ARG A 127 7.54 19.58 -5.64
N LEU A 128 7.64 18.24 -5.63
CA LEU A 128 8.41 17.52 -4.62
C LEU A 128 9.92 17.77 -4.76
N GLU A 129 10.43 17.91 -5.99
CA GLU A 129 11.81 18.28 -6.24
C GLU A 129 12.10 19.71 -5.78
N GLU A 130 11.26 20.66 -6.19
CA GLU A 130 11.39 22.08 -5.82
C GLU A 130 11.36 22.26 -4.29
N ARG A 131 10.64 21.41 -3.57
CA ARG A 131 10.42 21.51 -2.13
C ARG A 131 11.06 20.35 -1.37
N SER A 132 12.05 19.68 -1.96
CA SER A 132 12.68 18.50 -1.36
C SER A 132 13.30 18.77 0.01
N TRP A 133 13.73 20.01 0.26
CA TRP A 133 14.32 20.50 1.51
C TRP A 133 13.30 20.89 2.58
N GLN A 134 12.05 21.07 2.20
CA GLN A 134 10.99 21.57 3.09
C GLN A 134 10.50 20.45 4.02
N SER A 135 10.12 20.80 5.24
CA SER A 135 9.46 19.85 6.15
C SER A 135 8.14 19.37 5.54
N ALA A 136 7.96 18.06 5.48
CA ALA A 136 6.79 17.48 4.81
C ALA A 136 5.46 17.90 5.46
N GLY A 137 5.44 18.14 6.76
CA GLY A 137 4.26 18.61 7.48
C GLY A 137 3.77 19.99 7.06
N THR A 138 4.60 20.78 6.38
CA THR A 138 4.25 22.15 5.93
C THR A 138 3.72 22.19 4.50
N LEU A 139 3.65 21.05 3.81
CA LEU A 139 3.09 20.99 2.46
C LEU A 139 1.57 21.20 2.50
N SER A 140 1.05 21.93 1.50
CA SER A 140 -0.39 22.04 1.28
C SER A 140 -0.96 20.74 0.67
N GLY A 141 -2.29 20.57 0.74
CA GLY A 141 -2.96 19.44 0.10
C GLY A 141 -2.94 19.56 -1.41
N GLY A 142 -2.46 18.54 -2.06
CA GLY A 142 -2.42 18.51 -3.53
C GLY A 142 -1.18 17.87 -4.07
#